data_47949a24a9cffdb48790ca5be6b261cb
#
_entry.id   47949a24a9cffdb48790ca5be6b261cb
#
_cell.length_a   1.000
_cell.length_b   1.000
_cell.length_c   1.000
_cell.angle_alpha   90.00
_cell.angle_beta   90.00
_cell.angle_gamma   90.00
#
_symmetry.space_group_name_H-M   'P 1'
#
loop_
_entity.id
_entity.type
_entity.pdbx_description
1 polymer ?
#
loop_
_entity_poly.entity_id
_entity_poly.type
_entity_poly.pdbx_seq_one_letter_code
_entity_poly.pdbx_strand_id
1 'polypeptide(L)'
;MVLAATVKDRLTGVALNDIGPEIAPAGLDVIKGYLGRNPAWKTHDEAVAKRAAAMTAFENVPESRWREEVEKFYRETPEGLVITYDPRLRDAVLGDGAQPAADLWPLFDALKGLPLCCIRGKNSDLLSDETYAEMCTRRPDMVAVEVPGRGHVPFLDEPESLDALRRWLGMLR
;
A
#
# COMPACT_ATOMS: atom_id res chain seq x y z
N MET A 1 4.19 -7.05 9.85
CA MET A 1 5.45 -7.74 10.21
C MET A 1 5.76 -7.63 11.70
N VAL A 2 5.78 -6.43 12.33
CA VAL A 2 6.07 -6.29 13.78
C VAL A 2 5.19 -7.17 14.67
N LEU A 3 3.88 -7.24 14.42
CA LEU A 3 2.97 -8.09 15.20
C LEU A 3 3.37 -9.58 15.16
N ALA A 4 3.91 -10.06 14.04
CA ALA A 4 4.38 -11.44 13.95
C ALA A 4 5.64 -11.71 14.78
N ALA A 5 6.44 -10.69 15.07
CA ALA A 5 7.60 -10.80 15.94
C ALA A 5 7.24 -10.70 17.44
N THR A 6 6.07 -10.16 17.77
CA THR A 6 5.68 -9.86 19.17
C THR A 6 4.51 -10.68 19.69
N VAL A 7 3.51 -10.97 18.86
CA VAL A 7 2.25 -11.64 19.25
C VAL A 7 1.76 -12.62 18.19
N LYS A 8 2.67 -13.42 17.65
CA LYS A 8 2.45 -14.32 16.50
C LYS A 8 1.26 -15.27 16.69
N ASP A 9 1.09 -15.82 17.87
CA ASP A 9 0.01 -16.75 18.26
C ASP A 9 -1.40 -16.12 18.19
N ARG A 10 -1.48 -14.80 18.08
CA ARG A 10 -2.73 -14.08 17.86
C ARG A 10 -3.06 -13.84 16.39
N LEU A 11 -2.17 -14.25 15.48
CA LEU A 11 -2.32 -14.06 14.04
C LEU A 11 -2.68 -15.38 13.36
N THR A 12 -3.75 -15.38 12.58
CA THR A 12 -4.12 -16.52 11.74
C THR A 12 -3.49 -16.47 10.35
N GLY A 13 -3.06 -15.29 9.90
CA GLY A 13 -2.38 -15.05 8.63
C GLY A 13 -2.09 -13.56 8.43
N VAL A 14 -1.34 -13.24 7.39
CA VAL A 14 -0.98 -11.85 7.03
C VAL A 14 -1.14 -11.66 5.52
N ALA A 15 -1.76 -10.55 5.12
CA ALA A 15 -1.77 -10.08 3.75
C ALA A 15 -1.03 -8.74 3.67
N LEU A 16 -0.06 -8.65 2.77
CA LEU A 16 0.71 -7.46 2.46
C LEU A 16 0.19 -6.87 1.14
N ASN A 17 -0.30 -5.64 1.17
CA ASN A 17 -0.72 -4.94 -0.02
C ASN A 17 0.37 -3.93 -0.42
N ASP A 18 1.16 -4.32 -1.39
CA ASP A 18 2.21 -3.54 -2.05
C ASP A 18 3.25 -2.94 -1.07
N ILE A 19 3.60 -3.72 -0.06
CA ILE A 19 4.60 -3.36 0.95
C ILE A 19 5.48 -4.56 1.28
N GLY A 20 6.75 -4.29 1.58
CA GLY A 20 7.74 -5.31 1.93
C GLY A 20 8.70 -4.88 3.03
N PRO A 21 9.74 -5.66 3.29
CA PRO A 21 10.78 -5.33 4.27
C PRO A 21 11.71 -4.20 3.80
N GLU A 22 11.75 -3.92 2.50
CA GLU A 22 12.44 -2.77 1.92
C GLU A 22 11.45 -1.91 1.17
N ILE A 23 11.57 -0.61 1.33
CA ILE A 23 10.75 0.41 0.67
C ILE A 23 11.66 1.23 -0.23
N ALA A 24 11.31 1.30 -1.52
CA ALA A 24 12.07 2.10 -2.47
C ALA A 24 11.98 3.60 -2.10
N PRO A 25 13.12 4.31 -2.02
CA PRO A 25 13.15 5.70 -1.60
C PRO A 25 12.29 6.63 -2.46
N ALA A 26 12.22 6.38 -3.77
CA ALA A 26 11.44 7.19 -4.71
C ALA A 26 9.95 7.21 -4.35
N GLY A 27 9.35 6.04 -4.10
CA GLY A 27 7.93 5.94 -3.69
C GLY A 27 7.68 6.59 -2.33
N LEU A 28 8.61 6.42 -1.38
CA LEU A 28 8.49 7.06 -0.08
C LEU A 28 8.54 8.59 -0.18
N ASP A 29 9.35 9.15 -1.05
CA ASP A 29 9.45 10.60 -1.24
C ASP A 29 8.17 11.19 -1.87
N VAL A 30 7.51 10.47 -2.76
CA VAL A 30 6.19 10.82 -3.28
C VAL A 30 5.17 10.90 -2.13
N ILE A 31 5.14 9.89 -1.26
CA ILE A 31 4.24 9.84 -0.09
C ILE A 31 4.50 11.02 0.85
N LYS A 32 5.75 11.32 1.18
CA LYS A 32 6.15 12.47 2.02
C LYS A 32 5.69 13.81 1.43
N GLY A 33 5.54 13.89 0.11
CA GLY A 33 5.08 15.09 -0.58
C GLY A 33 3.66 15.50 -0.22
N TYR A 34 2.74 14.56 -0.03
CA TYR A 34 1.31 14.84 0.19
C TYR A 34 0.78 14.43 1.57
N LEU A 35 1.40 13.47 2.23
CA LEU A 35 0.90 12.89 3.48
C LEU A 35 0.66 13.97 4.55
N GLY A 36 -0.52 13.91 5.18
CA GLY A 36 -0.91 14.82 6.28
C GLY A 36 -1.17 16.26 5.84
N ARG A 37 -1.35 16.51 4.54
CA ARG A 37 -1.65 17.85 3.98
C ARG A 37 -3.00 17.86 3.30
N ASN A 38 -3.77 18.93 3.54
CA ASN A 38 -4.95 19.18 2.74
C ASN A 38 -4.52 19.54 1.30
N PRO A 39 -5.20 19.02 0.28
CA PRO A 39 -4.92 19.40 -1.10
C PRO A 39 -5.38 20.85 -1.36
N ALA A 40 -4.87 21.44 -2.43
CA ALA A 40 -5.34 22.76 -2.87
C ALA A 40 -6.69 22.71 -3.62
N TRP A 41 -7.22 21.51 -3.82
CA TRP A 41 -8.46 21.28 -4.59
C TRP A 41 -9.70 21.68 -3.79
N LYS A 42 -10.73 22.16 -4.50
CA LYS A 42 -11.94 22.70 -3.87
C LYS A 42 -13.08 21.70 -3.81
N THR A 43 -13.17 20.81 -4.79
CA THR A 43 -14.28 19.84 -4.93
C THR A 43 -13.75 18.44 -5.20
N HIS A 44 -14.59 17.45 -4.95
CA HIS A 44 -14.28 16.05 -5.31
C HIS A 44 -14.06 15.89 -6.82
N ASP A 45 -14.82 16.59 -7.67
CA ASP A 45 -14.65 16.53 -9.13
C ASP A 45 -13.25 17.01 -9.55
N GLU A 46 -12.80 18.13 -9.00
CA GLU A 46 -11.44 18.61 -9.24
C GLU A 46 -10.39 17.60 -8.77
N ALA A 47 -10.58 17.05 -7.58
CA ALA A 47 -9.67 16.05 -7.01
C ALA A 47 -9.60 14.77 -7.86
N VAL A 48 -10.72 14.27 -8.36
CA VAL A 48 -10.79 13.10 -9.26
C VAL A 48 -9.95 13.33 -10.50
N ALA A 49 -10.15 14.45 -11.20
CA ALA A 49 -9.42 14.77 -12.42
C ALA A 49 -7.91 14.91 -12.17
N LYS A 50 -7.52 15.62 -11.10
CA LYS A 50 -6.12 15.85 -10.74
C LYS A 50 -5.42 14.58 -10.27
N ARG A 51 -6.11 13.75 -9.48
CA ARG A 51 -5.55 12.48 -8.98
C ARG A 51 -5.35 11.49 -10.12
N ALA A 52 -6.34 11.31 -10.99
CA ALA A 52 -6.22 10.46 -12.17
C ALA A 52 -5.05 10.88 -13.07
N ALA A 53 -4.86 12.19 -13.30
CA ALA A 53 -3.76 12.69 -14.10
C ALA A 53 -2.38 12.53 -13.43
N ALA A 54 -2.31 12.58 -12.11
CA ALA A 54 -1.06 12.45 -11.36
C ALA A 54 -0.63 10.99 -11.15
N MET A 55 -1.58 10.06 -11.09
CA MET A 55 -1.33 8.63 -10.81
C MET A 55 -1.01 7.85 -12.09
N THR A 56 0.09 8.21 -12.76
CA THR A 56 0.50 7.66 -14.07
C THR A 56 0.82 6.16 -14.04
N ALA A 57 1.10 5.60 -12.87
CA ALA A 57 1.32 4.17 -12.67
C ALA A 57 0.02 3.34 -12.67
N PHE A 58 -1.15 4.00 -12.77
CA PHE A 58 -2.46 3.36 -12.78
C PHE A 58 -3.08 3.45 -14.18
N GLU A 59 -3.27 2.31 -14.82
CA GLU A 59 -3.78 2.21 -16.18
C GLU A 59 -5.26 1.82 -16.19
N ASN A 60 -6.01 2.39 -17.14
CA ASN A 60 -7.41 2.03 -17.41
C ASN A 60 -8.32 2.03 -16.16
N VAL A 61 -8.08 2.93 -15.21
CA VAL A 61 -8.93 3.10 -14.04
C VAL A 61 -10.11 4.00 -14.40
N PRO A 62 -11.37 3.52 -14.24
CA PRO A 62 -12.53 4.35 -14.55
C PRO A 62 -12.65 5.52 -13.57
N GLU A 63 -13.25 6.62 -14.03
CA GLU A 63 -13.46 7.82 -13.20
C GLU A 63 -14.24 7.51 -11.92
N SER A 64 -15.23 6.62 -11.98
CA SER A 64 -15.99 6.18 -10.82
C SER A 64 -15.11 5.60 -9.72
N ARG A 65 -14.07 4.85 -10.09
CA ARG A 65 -13.15 4.26 -9.12
C ARG A 65 -12.23 5.32 -8.49
N TRP A 66 -11.80 6.33 -9.28
CA TRP A 66 -11.09 7.47 -8.72
C TRP A 66 -11.96 8.29 -7.77
N ARG A 67 -13.25 8.42 -8.07
CA ARG A 67 -14.21 9.09 -7.19
C ARG A 67 -14.32 8.40 -5.84
N GLU A 68 -14.46 7.08 -5.83
CA GLU A 68 -14.48 6.31 -4.58
C GLU A 68 -13.22 6.54 -3.73
N GLU A 69 -12.04 6.60 -4.36
CA GLU A 69 -10.78 6.90 -3.64
C GLU A 69 -10.78 8.33 -3.08
N VAL A 70 -11.16 9.29 -3.89
CA VAL A 70 -11.21 10.69 -3.47
C VAL A 70 -12.16 10.89 -2.28
N GLU A 71 -13.36 10.32 -2.34
CA GLU A 71 -14.38 10.42 -1.28
C GLU A 71 -13.94 9.73 0.03
N LYS A 72 -13.12 8.69 -0.05
CA LYS A 72 -12.51 8.05 1.14
C LYS A 72 -11.46 8.96 1.81
N PHE A 73 -10.63 9.62 1.01
CA PHE A 73 -9.48 10.39 1.51
C PHE A 73 -9.81 11.83 1.87
N TYR A 74 -10.87 12.40 1.26
CA TYR A 74 -11.18 13.82 1.40
C TYR A 74 -12.66 14.05 1.69
N ARG A 75 -12.91 15.08 2.50
CA ARG A 75 -14.25 15.62 2.77
C ARG A 75 -14.33 17.05 2.24
N GLU A 76 -15.43 17.40 1.59
CA GLU A 76 -15.70 18.78 1.16
C GLU A 76 -16.08 19.67 2.35
N THR A 77 -15.53 20.86 2.35
CA THR A 77 -15.87 21.95 3.26
C THR A 77 -16.03 23.26 2.47
N PRO A 78 -16.62 24.31 3.04
CA PRO A 78 -16.72 25.62 2.37
C PRO A 78 -15.36 26.19 1.90
N GLU A 79 -14.28 25.83 2.60
CA GLU A 79 -12.91 26.28 2.33
C GLU A 79 -12.22 25.43 1.25
N GLY A 80 -12.72 24.22 0.99
CA GLY A 80 -12.15 23.23 0.07
C GLY A 80 -12.06 21.83 0.66
N LEU A 81 -11.25 20.97 0.07
CA LEU A 81 -11.10 19.60 0.53
C LEU A 81 -10.17 19.51 1.76
N VAL A 82 -10.59 18.68 2.71
CA VAL A 82 -9.77 18.32 3.88
C VAL A 82 -9.57 16.82 3.96
N ILE A 83 -8.40 16.38 4.41
CA ILE A 83 -8.10 14.94 4.63
C ILE A 83 -9.00 14.38 5.72
N THR A 84 -9.36 13.09 5.60
CA THR A 84 -10.22 12.37 6.54
C THR A 84 -9.45 11.63 7.63
N TYR A 85 -8.13 11.55 7.53
CA TYR A 85 -7.24 10.88 8.47
C TYR A 85 -6.42 11.89 9.32
N ASP A 86 -5.80 11.42 10.40
CA ASP A 86 -5.01 12.28 11.30
C ASP A 86 -3.78 12.86 10.58
N PRO A 87 -3.65 14.19 10.46
CA PRO A 87 -2.50 14.82 9.81
C PRO A 87 -1.17 14.54 10.51
N ARG A 88 -1.17 14.18 11.82
CA ARG A 88 0.04 13.79 12.56
C ARG A 88 0.70 12.51 12.05
N LEU A 89 0.02 11.74 11.18
CA LEU A 89 0.66 10.64 10.46
C LEU A 89 1.91 11.11 9.69
N ARG A 90 1.90 12.37 9.24
CA ARG A 90 3.07 13.01 8.63
C ARG A 90 4.27 13.07 9.57
N ASP A 91 4.04 13.44 10.84
CA ASP A 91 5.12 13.60 11.83
C ASP A 91 5.79 12.26 12.10
N ALA A 92 5.00 11.18 12.16
CA ALA A 92 5.51 9.82 12.31
C ALA A 92 6.38 9.37 11.12
N VAL A 93 6.03 9.77 9.90
CA VAL A 93 6.79 9.39 8.69
C VAL A 93 8.04 10.27 8.49
N LEU A 94 7.99 11.55 8.90
CA LEU A 94 9.11 12.49 8.76
C LEU A 94 10.07 12.48 9.96
N GLY A 95 9.59 12.12 11.15
CA GLY A 95 10.37 12.16 12.39
C GLY A 95 11.55 11.19 12.42
N ASP A 96 11.47 10.09 11.68
CA ASP A 96 12.53 9.07 11.58
C ASP A 96 13.59 9.40 10.52
N GLY A 97 13.54 10.57 9.90
CA GLY A 97 14.34 10.96 8.73
C GLY A 97 15.85 11.08 8.94
N ALA A 98 16.38 10.80 10.13
CA ALA A 98 17.82 10.85 10.43
C ALA A 98 18.43 9.49 10.80
N GLN A 99 17.63 8.42 10.88
CA GLN A 99 18.17 7.10 11.15
C GLN A 99 18.29 6.28 9.86
N PRO A 100 19.37 5.48 9.70
CA PRO A 100 19.43 4.50 8.62
C PRO A 100 18.17 3.63 8.63
N ALA A 101 17.62 3.35 7.45
CA ALA A 101 16.48 2.43 7.35
C ALA A 101 16.84 1.11 8.06
N ALA A 102 16.06 0.72 9.06
CA ALA A 102 16.29 -0.52 9.77
C ALA A 102 16.14 -1.69 8.79
N ASP A 103 16.98 -2.71 8.93
CA ASP A 103 16.79 -3.99 8.23
C ASP A 103 15.51 -4.66 8.77
N LEU A 104 14.47 -4.71 7.95
CA LEU A 104 13.19 -5.31 8.30
C LEU A 104 13.04 -6.75 7.79
N TRP A 105 14.04 -7.33 7.13
CA TRP A 105 14.04 -8.72 6.72
C TRP A 105 13.83 -9.71 7.88
N PRO A 106 14.43 -9.51 9.07
CA PRO A 106 14.12 -10.35 10.23
C PRO A 106 12.64 -10.31 10.64
N LEU A 107 11.94 -9.19 10.45
CA LEU A 107 10.50 -9.08 10.70
C LEU A 107 9.68 -9.78 9.62
N PHE A 108 10.16 -9.81 8.38
CA PHE A 108 9.54 -10.60 7.32
C PHE A 108 9.73 -12.11 7.60
N ASP A 109 10.92 -12.52 7.98
CA ASP A 109 11.23 -13.91 8.33
C ASP A 109 10.42 -14.40 9.55
N ALA A 110 10.06 -13.51 10.47
CA ALA A 110 9.17 -13.82 11.61
C ALA A 110 7.75 -14.25 11.18
N LEU A 111 7.34 -13.96 9.93
CA LEU A 111 6.08 -14.44 9.34
C LEU A 111 6.10 -15.93 9.00
N LYS A 112 7.25 -16.61 9.09
CA LYS A 112 7.39 -18.03 8.80
C LYS A 112 6.35 -18.88 9.57
N GLY A 113 5.64 -19.74 8.85
CA GLY A 113 4.60 -20.60 9.42
C GLY A 113 3.22 -19.96 9.54
N LEU A 114 3.06 -18.67 9.22
CA LEU A 114 1.75 -18.05 9.03
C LEU A 114 1.37 -18.09 7.55
N PRO A 115 0.09 -18.36 7.19
CA PRO A 115 -0.43 -18.10 5.87
C PRO A 115 -0.12 -16.65 5.43
N LEU A 116 0.60 -16.50 4.32
CA LEU A 116 1.07 -15.20 3.84
C LEU A 116 0.57 -14.94 2.43
N CYS A 117 0.08 -13.74 2.19
CA CYS A 117 -0.24 -13.20 0.88
C CYS A 117 0.56 -11.92 0.64
N CYS A 118 1.03 -11.72 -0.59
CA CYS A 118 1.58 -10.45 -1.05
C CYS A 118 0.97 -10.11 -2.40
N ILE A 119 0.30 -8.97 -2.47
CA ILE A 119 -0.29 -8.39 -3.67
C ILE A 119 0.56 -7.18 -4.02
N ARG A 120 1.17 -7.18 -5.21
CA ARG A 120 2.05 -6.11 -5.68
C ARG A 120 1.45 -5.43 -6.91
N GLY A 121 1.45 -4.11 -6.95
CA GLY A 121 1.20 -3.38 -8.20
C GLY A 121 2.38 -3.56 -9.14
N LYS A 122 2.13 -3.99 -10.40
CA LYS A 122 3.23 -4.22 -11.37
C LYS A 122 4.04 -2.95 -11.64
N ASN A 123 3.40 -1.79 -11.57
CA ASN A 123 3.99 -0.48 -11.76
C ASN A 123 4.33 0.20 -10.42
N SER A 124 4.47 -0.56 -9.32
CA SER A 124 4.77 0.01 -8.01
C SER A 124 6.16 0.65 -7.99
N ASP A 125 6.23 1.85 -7.45
CA ASP A 125 7.44 2.60 -7.15
C ASP A 125 7.86 2.48 -5.66
N LEU A 126 7.09 1.73 -4.87
CA LEU A 126 7.33 1.51 -3.44
C LEU A 126 7.90 0.12 -3.13
N LEU A 127 7.28 -0.95 -3.64
CA LEU A 127 7.78 -2.32 -3.55
C LEU A 127 8.46 -2.68 -4.86
N SER A 128 9.80 -2.72 -4.86
CA SER A 128 10.59 -3.00 -6.07
C SER A 128 10.43 -4.45 -6.56
N ASP A 129 10.75 -4.69 -7.84
CA ASP A 129 10.79 -6.04 -8.43
C ASP A 129 11.77 -6.94 -7.66
N GLU A 130 12.94 -6.40 -7.28
CA GLU A 130 14.00 -7.14 -6.57
C GLU A 130 13.54 -7.54 -5.17
N THR A 131 12.97 -6.61 -4.41
CA THR A 131 12.45 -6.90 -3.07
C THR A 131 11.33 -7.93 -3.13
N TYR A 132 10.40 -7.79 -4.08
CA TYR A 132 9.32 -8.76 -4.25
C TYR A 132 9.83 -10.15 -4.65
N ALA A 133 10.81 -10.26 -5.55
CA ALA A 133 11.44 -11.52 -5.92
C ALA A 133 12.15 -12.20 -4.74
N GLU A 134 12.85 -11.43 -3.92
CA GLU A 134 13.48 -11.94 -2.70
C GLU A 134 12.45 -12.42 -1.67
N MET A 135 11.33 -11.69 -1.50
CA MET A 135 10.21 -12.14 -0.66
C MET A 135 9.65 -13.48 -1.13
N CYS A 136 9.46 -13.66 -2.44
CA CYS A 136 9.01 -14.94 -3.03
C CYS A 136 10.03 -16.06 -2.81
N THR A 137 11.33 -15.76 -2.91
CA THR A 137 12.41 -16.73 -2.66
C THR A 137 12.43 -17.20 -1.21
N ARG A 138 12.30 -16.29 -0.26
CA ARG A 138 12.25 -16.62 1.19
C ARG A 138 10.97 -17.31 1.61
N ARG A 139 9.87 -17.04 0.92
CA ARG A 139 8.53 -17.57 1.22
C ARG A 139 7.87 -18.17 -0.03
N PRO A 140 8.39 -19.32 -0.52
CA PRO A 140 7.81 -19.99 -1.68
C PRO A 140 6.37 -20.52 -1.44
N ASP A 141 5.94 -20.57 -0.18
CA ASP A 141 4.58 -20.91 0.24
C ASP A 141 3.61 -19.72 0.24
N MET A 142 4.11 -18.50 0.01
CA MET A 142 3.31 -17.28 -0.02
C MET A 142 2.40 -17.25 -1.26
N VAL A 143 1.15 -16.84 -1.07
CA VAL A 143 0.29 -16.46 -2.19
C VAL A 143 0.80 -15.11 -2.72
N ALA A 144 1.55 -15.14 -3.81
CA ALA A 144 2.16 -13.98 -4.42
C ALA A 144 1.48 -13.65 -5.74
N VAL A 145 1.15 -12.39 -5.99
CA VAL A 145 0.56 -11.91 -7.25
C VAL A 145 1.02 -10.51 -7.60
N GLU A 146 1.25 -10.27 -8.89
CA GLU A 146 1.41 -8.94 -9.45
C GLU A 146 0.13 -8.51 -10.16
N VAL A 147 -0.30 -7.26 -9.94
CA VAL A 147 -1.52 -6.68 -10.52
C VAL A 147 -1.12 -5.76 -11.66
N PRO A 148 -1.41 -6.13 -12.92
CA PRO A 148 -1.07 -5.33 -14.09
C PRO A 148 -1.71 -3.93 -14.04
N GLY A 149 -0.97 -2.91 -14.51
CA GLY A 149 -1.49 -1.55 -14.61
C GLY A 149 -1.85 -0.91 -13.27
N ARG A 150 -1.23 -1.36 -12.17
CA ARG A 150 -1.39 -0.77 -10.84
C ARG A 150 -0.04 -0.37 -10.26
N GLY A 151 0.01 0.85 -9.72
CA GLY A 151 1.09 1.36 -8.89
C GLY A 151 0.84 1.10 -7.42
N HIS A 152 1.50 1.86 -6.55
CA HIS A 152 1.27 1.82 -5.11
C HIS A 152 0.01 2.61 -4.76
N VAL A 153 -1.03 1.97 -4.32
CA VAL A 153 -1.27 0.58 -3.93
C VAL A 153 -2.46 0.03 -4.74
N PRO A 154 -2.45 -1.27 -5.17
CA PRO A 154 -3.61 -1.91 -5.79
C PRO A 154 -4.88 -1.71 -4.95
N PHE A 155 -6.00 -1.57 -5.63
CA PHE A 155 -7.29 -1.27 -4.98
C PHE A 155 -7.90 -2.46 -4.25
N LEU A 156 -7.40 -3.68 -4.51
CA LEU A 156 -7.89 -4.96 -4.00
C LEU A 156 -9.26 -5.38 -4.56
N ASP A 157 -9.73 -4.73 -5.60
CA ASP A 157 -10.94 -5.08 -6.35
C ASP A 157 -10.64 -5.66 -7.75
N GLU A 158 -9.35 -5.69 -8.12
CA GLU A 158 -8.90 -6.33 -9.36
C GLU A 158 -9.07 -7.85 -9.29
N PRO A 159 -9.34 -8.51 -10.44
CA PRO A 159 -9.50 -9.97 -10.49
C PRO A 159 -8.33 -10.72 -9.85
N GLU A 160 -7.10 -10.28 -10.11
CA GLU A 160 -5.86 -10.87 -9.58
C GLU A 160 -5.78 -10.74 -8.07
N SER A 161 -6.11 -9.55 -7.55
CA SER A 161 -6.15 -9.26 -6.10
C SER A 161 -7.19 -10.13 -5.41
N LEU A 162 -8.39 -10.20 -5.96
CA LEU A 162 -9.49 -10.99 -5.40
C LEU A 162 -9.20 -12.50 -5.43
N ASP A 163 -8.58 -13.03 -6.49
CA ASP A 163 -8.16 -14.44 -6.55
C ASP A 163 -7.11 -14.73 -5.47
N ALA A 164 -6.07 -13.90 -5.37
CA ALA A 164 -5.03 -14.06 -4.36
C ALA A 164 -5.60 -14.03 -2.93
N LEU A 165 -6.50 -13.08 -2.65
CA LEU A 165 -7.16 -12.99 -1.35
C LEU A 165 -8.03 -14.22 -1.05
N ARG A 166 -8.79 -14.74 -2.02
CA ARG A 166 -9.59 -15.97 -1.84
C ARG A 166 -8.72 -17.19 -1.54
N ARG A 167 -7.62 -17.34 -2.27
CA ARG A 167 -6.65 -18.43 -2.05
C ARG A 167 -6.05 -18.33 -0.64
N TRP A 168 -5.60 -17.14 -0.26
CA TRP A 168 -5.04 -16.89 1.07
C TRP A 168 -6.07 -17.12 2.19
N LEU A 169 -7.30 -16.62 2.04
CA LEU A 169 -8.38 -16.86 3.02
C LEU A 169 -8.66 -18.36 3.20
N GLY A 170 -8.58 -19.15 2.13
CA GLY A 170 -8.70 -20.60 2.20
C GLY A 170 -7.59 -21.31 2.98
N MET A 171 -6.47 -20.63 3.27
CA MET A 171 -5.37 -21.17 4.09
C MET A 171 -5.54 -20.86 5.58
N LEU A 172 -6.41 -19.92 5.95
CA LEU A 172 -6.63 -19.53 7.35
C LEU A 172 -7.36 -20.64 8.10
N ARG A 173 -6.94 -20.89 9.33
CA ARG A 173 -7.52 -21.92 10.23
C ARG A 173 -8.04 -21.28 11.51
#